data_269b1b4b454b4899123bd9bc76e0a19f
#
_entry.id   269b1b4b454b4899123bd9bc76e0a19f
#
_cell.length_a   1.000
_cell.length_b   1.000
_cell.length_c   1.000
_cell.angle_alpha   90.00
_cell.angle_beta   90.00
_cell.angle_gamma   90.00
#
_symmetry.space_group_name_H-M   'P 1'
#
loop_
_entity.id
_entity.type
_entity.pdbx_description
1 polymer ?
#
loop_
_entity_poly.entity_id
_entity_poly.type
_entity_poly.pdbx_seq_one_letter_code
_entity_poly.pdbx_strand_id
1 'polypeptide(L)'
;QTQKLLIKIIEGRVEATEYKSGRRIKQDHVLPISEDKILNLRDIEQSSDQFSSLISGHKSKIFLKPGKKENTSIIVIDDKELKVWKLSTGIDNYGSKNKGMEQSITSIGVENLLKSNDRYFLSHRQSLGDIRRRYTRIYSGGISVPYSYHNVNFNVSHSTYRSFIHANNEKFKNSGSGRTYNIGISSIIHRDRLSKTSTNILYEHDNFSNYIADNRLEISSYIIDKFAAGVNHQRRLAGSVLGIGISYVYGINYHYLKNFGSFAKPHNKFHKVNYNLSWLKVMQMKPAYFAPKFTSSLSGQFTSQRLAGSEKVTIGGISSIRGYKEQVENSDNGLYVRNELALGFIHKDKTTNQILEDTELFVGIDVGRFANYDTKKEVKGMMSGVAFGIRNNKGLVRFEAMIGKGIKAKYIKPKGSEFYFSIGIDI
;
A
#
# COMPACT_ATOMS: atom_id res chain seq x y z
N GLN A 1 -40.93 0.02 50.66
CA GLN A 1 -41.18 0.91 49.50
C GLN A 1 -40.02 0.71 48.52
N THR A 2 -40.28 0.07 47.39
CA THR A 2 -39.35 -0.09 46.29
C THR A 2 -39.31 1.24 45.52
N GLN A 3 -38.22 1.99 45.63
CA GLN A 3 -37.97 3.17 44.80
C GLN A 3 -37.71 2.71 43.35
N LYS A 4 -38.57 3.11 42.42
CA LYS A 4 -38.39 2.88 41.00
C LYS A 4 -37.61 4.05 40.41
N LEU A 5 -36.43 3.77 39.85
CA LEU A 5 -35.65 4.75 39.06
C LEU A 5 -36.19 4.75 37.61
N LEU A 6 -36.70 5.87 37.14
CA LEU A 6 -37.13 6.06 35.77
C LEU A 6 -36.00 6.81 35.02
N ILE A 7 -35.39 6.15 34.05
CA ILE A 7 -34.36 6.76 33.15
C ILE A 7 -35.06 7.08 31.83
N LYS A 8 -35.18 8.37 31.48
CA LYS A 8 -35.68 8.81 30.18
C LYS A 8 -34.49 9.10 29.28
N ILE A 9 -34.31 8.33 28.19
CA ILE A 9 -33.29 8.55 27.18
C ILE A 9 -33.93 9.33 26.03
N ILE A 10 -33.32 10.45 25.64
CA ILE A 10 -33.72 11.25 24.49
C ILE A 10 -32.65 11.10 23.44
N GLU A 11 -33.02 10.53 22.29
CA GLU A 11 -32.12 10.34 21.16
C GLU A 11 -32.05 11.62 20.31
N GLY A 12 -30.86 12.13 20.06
CA GLY A 12 -30.66 13.21 19.11
C GLY A 12 -30.83 12.72 17.67
N ARG A 13 -31.47 13.51 16.80
CA ARG A 13 -31.66 13.19 15.38
C ARG A 13 -30.99 14.20 14.48
N VAL A 14 -30.65 13.78 13.26
CA VAL A 14 -30.12 14.65 12.21
C VAL A 14 -31.29 15.39 11.56
N GLU A 15 -31.31 16.72 11.68
CA GLU A 15 -32.33 17.54 11.02
C GLU A 15 -31.97 17.84 9.57
N ALA A 16 -30.70 18.21 9.33
CA ALA A 16 -30.19 18.54 8.00
C ALA A 16 -28.67 18.42 7.94
N THR A 17 -28.13 18.38 6.73
CA THR A 17 -26.70 18.52 6.47
C THR A 17 -26.45 19.79 5.64
N GLU A 18 -25.64 20.71 6.17
CA GLU A 18 -25.23 21.95 5.54
C GLU A 18 -23.79 21.88 5.06
N TYR A 19 -23.51 22.36 3.83
CA TYR A 19 -22.16 22.54 3.31
C TYR A 19 -21.81 24.03 3.34
N LYS A 20 -20.74 24.43 4.01
CA LYS A 20 -20.28 25.82 4.07
C LYS A 20 -19.58 26.30 2.81
N SER A 21 -18.95 25.42 2.10
CA SER A 21 -18.23 25.67 0.86
C SER A 21 -18.87 24.91 -0.29
N GLY A 22 -18.71 25.39 -1.52
CA GLY A 22 -19.48 24.97 -2.69
C GLY A 22 -19.27 23.54 -3.18
N ARG A 23 -18.51 22.70 -2.48
CA ARG A 23 -18.27 21.31 -2.86
C ARG A 23 -19.46 20.44 -2.46
N ARG A 24 -20.46 20.39 -3.34
CA ARG A 24 -21.61 19.48 -3.16
C ARG A 24 -21.20 18.04 -3.46
N ILE A 25 -21.13 17.21 -2.41
CA ILE A 25 -21.13 15.77 -2.54
C ILE A 25 -22.58 15.30 -2.56
N LYS A 26 -22.93 14.37 -3.43
CA LYS A 26 -24.25 13.72 -3.39
C LYS A 26 -24.35 12.95 -2.07
N GLN A 27 -25.18 13.45 -1.19
CA GLN A 27 -25.31 13.03 0.20
C GLN A 27 -25.67 11.54 0.36
N ASP A 28 -26.55 11.06 -0.50
CA ASP A 28 -27.18 9.74 -0.40
C ASP A 28 -26.23 8.56 -0.66
N HIS A 29 -25.03 8.83 -1.22
CA HIS A 29 -24.11 7.78 -1.63
C HIS A 29 -22.81 7.73 -0.86
N VAL A 30 -22.36 8.86 -0.34
CA VAL A 30 -21.00 8.99 0.20
C VAL A 30 -20.99 8.90 1.71
N LEU A 31 -21.87 9.62 2.36
CA LEU A 31 -21.89 9.73 3.82
C LEU A 31 -22.91 8.76 4.42
N PRO A 32 -22.55 8.07 5.49
CA PRO A 32 -23.51 7.24 6.25
C PRO A 32 -24.52 8.07 7.06
N ILE A 33 -24.58 9.39 6.80
CA ILE A 33 -25.45 10.35 7.49
C ILE A 33 -26.72 10.54 6.67
N SER A 34 -27.87 10.40 7.29
CA SER A 34 -29.16 10.63 6.65
C SER A 34 -30.04 11.50 7.57
N GLU A 35 -30.86 12.37 6.95
CA GLU A 35 -31.84 13.17 7.67
C GLU A 35 -32.88 12.29 8.38
N ASP A 36 -33.43 12.76 9.46
CA ASP A 36 -34.40 12.10 10.34
C ASP A 36 -33.91 10.82 11.03
N LYS A 37 -32.65 10.42 10.84
CA LYS A 37 -32.04 9.28 11.56
C LYS A 37 -31.42 9.74 12.88
N ILE A 38 -31.24 8.78 13.79
CA ILE A 38 -30.52 8.99 15.04
C ILE A 38 -29.10 9.46 14.72
N LEU A 39 -28.67 10.52 15.37
CA LEU A 39 -27.34 11.06 15.25
C LEU A 39 -26.32 10.06 15.83
N ASN A 40 -25.52 9.46 14.96
CA ASN A 40 -24.49 8.50 15.34
C ASN A 40 -23.09 9.10 15.14
N LEU A 41 -22.34 9.18 16.22
CA LEU A 41 -20.96 9.71 16.16
C LEU A 41 -20.05 8.90 15.21
N ARG A 42 -20.31 7.61 15.05
CA ARG A 42 -19.51 6.75 14.14
C ARG A 42 -19.73 7.11 12.68
N ASP A 43 -20.92 7.54 12.31
CA ASP A 43 -21.23 8.01 10.97
C ASP A 43 -20.50 9.32 10.66
N ILE A 44 -20.37 10.20 11.64
CA ILE A 44 -19.59 11.45 11.54
C ILE A 44 -18.10 11.13 11.41
N GLU A 45 -17.57 10.24 12.23
CA GLU A 45 -16.17 9.80 12.16
C GLU A 45 -15.86 9.13 10.81
N GLN A 46 -16.78 8.31 10.29
CA GLN A 46 -16.62 7.69 8.97
C GLN A 46 -16.61 8.73 7.86
N SER A 47 -17.50 9.70 7.93
CA SER A 47 -17.55 10.80 6.98
C SER A 47 -16.27 11.64 7.01
N SER A 48 -15.75 11.94 8.20
CA SER A 48 -14.48 12.63 8.37
C SER A 48 -13.29 11.84 7.78
N ASP A 49 -13.25 10.52 7.96
CA ASP A 49 -12.21 9.66 7.37
C ASP A 49 -12.29 9.67 5.84
N GLN A 50 -13.50 9.63 5.25
CA GLN A 50 -13.68 9.68 3.81
C GLN A 50 -13.18 11.00 3.21
N PHE A 51 -13.45 12.15 3.84
CA PHE A 51 -12.92 13.43 3.41
C PHE A 51 -11.40 13.51 3.58
N SER A 52 -10.88 13.02 4.72
CA SER A 52 -9.44 13.03 4.99
C SER A 52 -8.63 12.09 4.11
N SER A 53 -9.29 11.14 3.45
CA SER A 53 -8.64 10.18 2.53
C SER A 53 -8.44 10.73 1.12
N LEU A 54 -8.83 11.97 0.85
CA LEU A 54 -8.65 12.62 -0.45
C LEU A 54 -7.16 12.85 -0.75
N ILE A 55 -6.81 12.83 -2.02
CA ILE A 55 -5.44 13.02 -2.53
C ILE A 55 -4.92 14.41 -2.17
N SER A 56 -5.82 15.39 -2.11
CA SER A 56 -5.52 16.77 -1.71
C SER A 56 -5.07 16.92 -0.25
N GLY A 57 -5.19 15.85 0.56
CA GLY A 57 -4.75 15.84 1.95
C GLY A 57 -5.61 16.69 2.89
N HIS A 58 -6.85 16.94 2.52
CA HIS A 58 -7.71 17.91 3.20
C HIS A 58 -8.27 17.44 4.52
N LYS A 59 -8.25 18.38 5.45
CA LYS A 59 -8.94 18.25 6.72
C LYS A 59 -10.28 18.99 6.63
N SER A 60 -11.29 18.32 6.04
CA SER A 60 -12.66 18.80 6.20
C SER A 60 -13.04 18.77 7.68
N LYS A 61 -13.68 19.84 8.14
CA LYS A 61 -14.16 19.91 9.51
C LYS A 61 -15.65 19.65 9.53
N ILE A 62 -16.08 18.74 10.36
CA ILE A 62 -17.50 18.47 10.59
C ILE A 62 -17.88 19.02 11.95
N PHE A 63 -18.90 19.87 12.00
CA PHE A 63 -19.41 20.46 13.24
C PHE A 63 -20.88 20.08 13.42
N LEU A 64 -21.30 20.04 14.66
CA LEU A 64 -22.70 19.95 15.03
C LEU A 64 -23.22 21.33 15.48
N LYS A 65 -24.38 21.71 14.96
CA LYS A 65 -25.16 22.84 15.44
C LYS A 65 -26.50 22.35 15.98
N PRO A 66 -27.08 23.00 16.98
CA PRO A 66 -28.46 22.74 17.37
C PRO A 66 -29.40 22.87 16.17
N GLY A 67 -30.33 21.96 16.02
CA GLY A 67 -31.42 22.03 15.05
C GLY A 67 -32.49 23.04 15.47
N LYS A 68 -33.45 23.29 14.58
CA LYS A 68 -34.62 24.13 14.86
C LYS A 68 -35.69 23.39 15.65
N LYS A 69 -35.76 22.06 15.46
CA LYS A 69 -36.66 21.17 16.17
C LYS A 69 -35.99 20.70 17.46
N GLU A 70 -36.78 20.40 18.48
CA GLU A 70 -36.29 19.81 19.73
C GLU A 70 -35.57 18.48 19.45
N ASN A 71 -34.47 18.24 20.15
CA ASN A 71 -33.67 17.02 20.07
C ASN A 71 -33.09 16.75 18.68
N THR A 72 -32.89 17.79 17.83
CA THR A 72 -32.29 17.64 16.53
C THR A 72 -30.95 18.39 16.45
N SER A 73 -30.10 17.96 15.53
CA SER A 73 -28.82 18.59 15.22
C SER A 73 -28.65 18.76 13.71
N ILE A 74 -28.05 19.86 13.30
CA ILE A 74 -27.63 20.12 11.94
C ILE A 74 -26.16 19.78 11.84
N ILE A 75 -25.79 18.94 10.87
CA ILE A 75 -24.41 18.57 10.57
C ILE A 75 -23.86 19.58 9.56
N VAL A 76 -22.83 20.32 9.96
CA VAL A 76 -22.18 21.32 9.09
C VAL A 76 -20.83 20.79 8.61
N ILE A 77 -20.67 20.65 7.33
CA ILE A 77 -19.44 20.23 6.66
C ILE A 77 -18.76 21.48 6.11
N ASP A 78 -17.60 21.80 6.70
CA ASP A 78 -16.73 22.87 6.26
C ASP A 78 -15.59 22.25 5.43
N ASP A 79 -15.84 22.13 4.16
CA ASP A 79 -14.90 21.63 3.17
C ASP A 79 -14.42 22.83 2.35
N LYS A 80 -13.21 23.32 2.63
CA LYS A 80 -12.64 24.44 1.86
C LYS A 80 -12.38 23.96 0.43
N GLU A 81 -12.72 24.79 -0.56
CA GLU A 81 -12.36 24.52 -1.95
C GLU A 81 -10.86 24.31 -2.09
N LEU A 82 -10.51 23.16 -2.65
CA LEU A 82 -9.13 22.78 -2.82
C LEU A 82 -8.88 22.19 -4.19
N LYS A 83 -7.58 22.09 -4.50
CA LYS A 83 -7.15 21.48 -5.74
C LYS A 83 -7.83 20.11 -5.88
N VAL A 84 -8.59 19.94 -6.94
CA VAL A 84 -9.24 18.67 -7.29
C VAL A 84 -8.28 17.70 -7.99
N TRP A 85 -7.03 18.11 -8.16
CA TRP A 85 -5.98 17.31 -8.76
C TRP A 85 -4.66 17.45 -8.03
N LYS A 86 -3.82 16.44 -8.17
CA LYS A 86 -2.45 16.41 -7.65
C LYS A 86 -1.55 15.78 -8.71
N LEU A 87 -0.45 16.44 -9.01
CA LEU A 87 0.61 15.91 -9.85
C LEU A 87 1.81 15.57 -8.97
N SER A 88 2.32 14.35 -9.11
CA SER A 88 3.55 13.91 -8.45
C SER A 88 4.54 13.42 -9.51
N THR A 89 5.76 13.89 -9.44
CA THR A 89 6.85 13.39 -10.30
C THR A 89 8.10 13.16 -9.48
N GLY A 90 8.90 12.17 -9.87
CA GLY A 90 10.13 11.87 -9.14
C GLY A 90 11.02 10.88 -9.86
N ILE A 91 12.19 10.67 -9.27
CA ILE A 91 13.23 9.74 -9.75
C ILE A 91 13.66 8.91 -8.54
N ASP A 92 13.90 7.63 -8.78
CA ASP A 92 14.48 6.71 -7.80
C ASP A 92 15.52 5.77 -8.46
N ASN A 93 16.30 5.07 -7.63
CA ASN A 93 17.19 4.02 -8.08
C ASN A 93 16.74 2.62 -7.62
N TYR A 94 15.43 2.40 -7.51
CA TYR A 94 14.86 1.15 -7.00
C TYR A 94 14.71 0.06 -8.07
N GLY A 95 15.06 0.37 -9.31
CA GLY A 95 15.13 -0.60 -10.39
C GLY A 95 16.28 -1.60 -10.24
N SER A 96 16.43 -2.50 -11.21
CA SER A 96 17.50 -3.50 -11.25
C SER A 96 18.52 -3.17 -12.34
N LYS A 97 19.80 -3.61 -12.16
CA LYS A 97 20.87 -3.41 -13.15
C LYS A 97 20.51 -3.95 -14.53
N ASN A 98 19.77 -5.05 -14.57
CA ASN A 98 19.41 -5.72 -15.84
C ASN A 98 18.28 -5.02 -16.59
N LYS A 99 17.41 -4.27 -15.91
CA LYS A 99 16.22 -3.63 -16.49
C LYS A 99 16.23 -2.09 -16.41
N GLY A 100 17.31 -1.50 -15.91
CA GLY A 100 17.45 -0.08 -15.60
C GLY A 100 17.28 0.20 -14.12
N MET A 101 18.36 0.74 -13.50
CA MET A 101 18.41 0.97 -12.06
C MET A 101 17.63 2.23 -11.67
N GLU A 102 17.92 3.31 -12.37
CA GLU A 102 17.25 4.59 -12.20
C GLU A 102 15.92 4.57 -12.93
N GLN A 103 14.88 5.07 -12.27
CA GLN A 103 13.52 5.11 -12.80
C GLN A 103 12.90 6.48 -12.55
N SER A 104 12.11 6.96 -13.50
CA SER A 104 11.18 8.06 -13.27
C SER A 104 9.79 7.54 -12.99
N ILE A 105 9.06 8.26 -12.15
CA ILE A 105 7.65 8.05 -11.89
C ILE A 105 6.92 9.38 -12.02
N THR A 106 5.81 9.37 -12.73
CA THR A 106 4.89 10.51 -12.81
C THR A 106 3.49 9.99 -12.57
N SER A 107 2.75 10.65 -11.71
CA SER A 107 1.35 10.30 -11.42
C SER A 107 0.50 11.55 -11.31
N ILE A 108 -0.72 11.45 -11.83
CA ILE A 108 -1.77 12.44 -11.67
C ILE A 108 -2.95 11.80 -10.94
N GLY A 109 -3.41 12.47 -9.91
CA GLY A 109 -4.63 12.13 -9.20
C GLY A 109 -5.69 13.20 -9.43
N VAL A 110 -6.94 12.79 -9.61
CA VAL A 110 -8.09 13.69 -9.74
C VAL A 110 -9.19 13.19 -8.81
N GLU A 111 -9.89 14.12 -8.18
CA GLU A 111 -10.90 13.82 -7.18
C GLU A 111 -12.25 14.40 -7.54
N ASN A 112 -13.30 13.69 -7.06
CA ASN A 112 -14.67 14.18 -7.03
C ASN A 112 -15.26 14.61 -8.39
N LEU A 113 -14.88 13.91 -9.49
CA LEU A 113 -15.43 14.16 -10.81
C LEU A 113 -16.93 13.86 -10.88
N LEU A 114 -17.38 12.79 -10.23
CA LEU A 114 -18.78 12.37 -10.16
C LEU A 114 -19.52 12.99 -8.96
N LYS A 115 -18.91 13.90 -8.22
CA LYS A 115 -19.47 14.48 -6.97
C LYS A 115 -19.81 13.42 -5.92
N SER A 116 -19.07 12.32 -5.90
CA SER A 116 -19.27 11.16 -5.02
C SER A 116 -18.04 10.89 -4.15
N ASN A 117 -17.16 11.89 -3.97
CA ASN A 117 -15.88 11.73 -3.29
C ASN A 117 -14.99 10.66 -3.95
N ASP A 118 -15.22 10.45 -5.23
CA ASP A 118 -14.52 9.52 -6.10
C ASP A 118 -13.09 10.01 -6.38
N ARG A 119 -12.20 9.04 -6.58
CA ARG A 119 -10.77 9.29 -6.83
C ARG A 119 -10.34 8.54 -8.06
N TYR A 120 -9.60 9.23 -8.91
CA TYR A 120 -8.96 8.69 -10.10
C TYR A 120 -7.47 8.89 -10.01
N PHE A 121 -6.70 7.95 -10.50
CA PHE A 121 -5.28 8.15 -10.69
C PHE A 121 -4.80 7.53 -11.99
N LEU A 122 -3.78 8.15 -12.57
CA LEU A 122 -2.95 7.59 -13.62
C LEU A 122 -1.50 7.72 -13.21
N SER A 123 -0.71 6.70 -13.45
CA SER A 123 0.73 6.73 -13.19
C SER A 123 1.52 6.08 -14.32
N HIS A 124 2.70 6.60 -14.55
CA HIS A 124 3.68 6.07 -15.48
C HIS A 124 5.02 5.96 -14.76
N ARG A 125 5.60 4.77 -14.79
CA ARG A 125 6.96 4.51 -14.30
C ARG A 125 7.80 3.97 -15.45
N GLN A 126 9.01 4.49 -15.61
CA GLN A 126 9.91 4.07 -16.67
C GLN A 126 11.38 4.11 -16.19
N SER A 127 12.14 3.10 -16.56
CA SER A 127 13.60 3.13 -16.41
C SER A 127 14.21 4.27 -17.22
N LEU A 128 15.21 4.92 -16.63
CA LEU A 128 16.05 5.93 -17.28
C LEU A 128 17.29 5.27 -17.93
N GLY A 129 18.03 6.03 -18.72
CA GLY A 129 19.22 5.56 -19.40
C GLY A 129 18.94 4.95 -20.78
N ASP A 130 19.70 3.92 -21.19
CA ASP A 130 19.61 3.35 -22.54
C ASP A 130 18.35 2.45 -22.70
N ILE A 131 17.20 3.09 -22.87
CA ILE A 131 15.90 2.44 -23.04
C ILE A 131 15.80 1.62 -24.35
N ARG A 132 16.72 1.79 -25.30
CA ARG A 132 16.80 0.98 -26.52
C ARG A 132 17.29 -0.42 -26.23
N ARG A 133 18.14 -0.56 -25.20
CA ARG A 133 18.72 -1.85 -24.83
C ARG A 133 17.97 -2.50 -23.69
N ARG A 134 17.72 -1.77 -22.59
CA ARG A 134 17.07 -2.32 -21.38
C ARG A 134 16.11 -1.31 -20.78
N TYR A 135 14.94 -1.77 -20.38
CA TYR A 135 13.94 -0.93 -19.72
C TYR A 135 12.93 -1.74 -18.93
N THR A 136 12.31 -1.09 -18.00
CA THR A 136 11.00 -1.43 -17.43
C THR A 136 10.08 -0.25 -17.64
N ARG A 137 8.85 -0.49 -18.08
CA ARG A 137 7.82 0.53 -18.26
C ARG A 137 6.52 0.02 -17.68
N ILE A 138 5.86 0.82 -16.86
CA ILE A 138 4.61 0.46 -16.20
C ILE A 138 3.65 1.63 -16.33
N TYR A 139 2.47 1.36 -16.82
CA TYR A 139 1.32 2.25 -16.80
C TYR A 139 0.30 1.68 -15.83
N SER A 140 -0.25 2.51 -14.95
CA SER A 140 -1.30 2.09 -14.02
C SER A 140 -2.36 3.16 -13.93
N GLY A 141 -3.60 2.74 -13.75
CA GLY A 141 -4.72 3.65 -13.53
C GLY A 141 -5.77 2.99 -12.66
N GLY A 142 -6.56 3.80 -11.99
CA GLY A 142 -7.61 3.26 -11.14
C GLY A 142 -8.64 4.29 -10.72
N ILE A 143 -9.73 3.76 -10.22
CA ILE A 143 -10.89 4.49 -9.72
C ILE A 143 -11.24 3.92 -8.34
N SER A 144 -11.56 4.81 -7.41
CA SER A 144 -12.05 4.45 -6.08
C SER A 144 -13.28 5.29 -5.77
N VAL A 145 -14.40 4.62 -5.50
CA VAL A 145 -15.69 5.26 -5.23
C VAL A 145 -16.18 4.83 -3.84
N PRO A 146 -16.24 5.73 -2.87
CA PRO A 146 -16.82 5.44 -1.57
C PRO A 146 -18.35 5.45 -1.62
N TYR A 147 -18.94 4.56 -0.84
CA TYR A 147 -20.37 4.46 -0.61
C TYR A 147 -20.62 4.09 0.85
N SER A 148 -21.02 5.07 1.67
CA SER A 148 -21.25 4.86 3.11
C SER A 148 -20.03 4.23 3.81
N TYR A 149 -20.15 3.04 4.35
CA TYR A 149 -19.06 2.27 4.95
C TYR A 149 -18.28 1.39 3.96
N HIS A 150 -18.64 1.46 2.69
CA HIS A 150 -18.03 0.66 1.63
C HIS A 150 -17.17 1.52 0.72
N ASN A 151 -16.21 0.90 0.06
CA ASN A 151 -15.42 1.53 -0.98
C ASN A 151 -15.17 0.52 -2.10
N VAL A 152 -15.55 0.87 -3.32
CA VAL A 152 -15.33 0.06 -4.51
C VAL A 152 -14.10 0.59 -5.23
N ASN A 153 -13.19 -0.31 -5.59
CA ASN A 153 -11.97 0.03 -6.29
C ASN A 153 -11.88 -0.79 -7.58
N PHE A 154 -11.46 -0.14 -8.65
CA PHE A 154 -11.05 -0.77 -9.90
C PHE A 154 -9.67 -0.27 -10.28
N ASN A 155 -8.75 -1.17 -10.60
CA ASN A 155 -7.41 -0.79 -11.04
C ASN A 155 -7.00 -1.63 -12.25
N VAL A 156 -6.19 -1.03 -13.11
CA VAL A 156 -5.56 -1.66 -14.24
C VAL A 156 -4.09 -1.29 -14.29
N SER A 157 -3.23 -2.26 -14.61
CA SER A 157 -1.84 -1.97 -14.90
C SER A 157 -1.36 -2.72 -16.14
N HIS A 158 -0.45 -2.10 -16.87
CA HIS A 158 0.25 -2.69 -18.00
C HIS A 158 1.74 -2.47 -17.83
N SER A 159 2.49 -3.56 -17.81
CA SER A 159 3.95 -3.54 -17.67
C SER A 159 4.62 -4.14 -18.88
N THR A 160 5.75 -3.57 -19.29
CA THR A 160 6.65 -4.14 -20.30
C THR A 160 8.08 -4.02 -19.81
N TYR A 161 8.89 -5.00 -20.15
CA TYR A 161 10.32 -4.92 -19.86
C TYR A 161 11.17 -5.52 -21.00
N ARG A 162 12.39 -5.07 -21.04
CA ARG A 162 13.48 -5.65 -21.84
C ARG A 162 14.76 -5.68 -21.02
N SER A 163 15.45 -6.80 -21.10
CA SER A 163 16.76 -7.01 -20.49
C SER A 163 17.58 -7.96 -21.37
N PHE A 164 18.78 -8.28 -20.95
CA PHE A 164 19.61 -9.28 -21.61
C PHE A 164 20.11 -10.31 -20.61
N ILE A 165 20.13 -11.54 -21.03
CA ILE A 165 20.72 -12.67 -20.31
C ILE A 165 21.98 -13.08 -21.04
N HIS A 166 23.06 -13.30 -20.31
CA HIS A 166 24.32 -13.81 -20.83
C HIS A 166 24.43 -15.29 -20.48
N ALA A 167 24.57 -16.13 -21.49
CA ALA A 167 24.79 -17.56 -21.34
C ALA A 167 25.77 -18.03 -22.42
N ASN A 168 26.77 -18.84 -22.05
CA ASN A 168 27.77 -19.41 -22.97
C ASN A 168 28.42 -18.37 -23.91
N ASN A 169 28.86 -17.22 -23.36
CA ASN A 169 29.42 -16.06 -24.09
C ASN A 169 28.47 -15.38 -25.10
N GLU A 170 27.23 -15.80 -25.17
CA GLU A 170 26.21 -15.18 -26.00
C GLU A 170 25.25 -14.30 -25.18
N LYS A 171 24.62 -13.35 -25.85
CA LYS A 171 23.71 -12.38 -25.26
C LYS A 171 22.32 -12.56 -25.84
N PHE A 172 21.39 -13.03 -25.02
CA PHE A 172 20.02 -13.24 -25.42
C PHE A 172 19.10 -12.12 -24.93
N LYS A 173 18.26 -11.63 -25.82
CA LYS A 173 17.19 -10.68 -25.48
C LYS A 173 16.16 -11.40 -24.60
N ASN A 174 15.89 -10.82 -23.42
CA ASN A 174 14.85 -11.25 -22.51
C ASN A 174 13.83 -10.12 -22.39
N SER A 175 12.58 -10.39 -22.71
CA SER A 175 11.51 -9.39 -22.69
C SER A 175 10.21 -9.99 -22.19
N GLY A 176 9.29 -9.13 -21.80
CA GLY A 176 7.96 -9.57 -21.38
C GLY A 176 6.98 -8.43 -21.28
N SER A 177 5.71 -8.80 -21.22
CA SER A 177 4.60 -7.90 -20.96
C SER A 177 3.63 -8.52 -19.97
N GLY A 178 3.03 -7.68 -19.14
CA GLY A 178 2.03 -8.07 -18.16
C GLY A 178 0.85 -7.12 -18.16
N ARG A 179 -0.34 -7.66 -17.93
CA ARG A 179 -1.55 -6.89 -17.67
C ARG A 179 -2.21 -7.44 -16.42
N THR A 180 -2.59 -6.55 -15.52
CA THR A 180 -3.33 -6.89 -14.31
C THR A 180 -4.59 -6.04 -14.26
N TYR A 181 -5.71 -6.66 -14.00
CA TYR A 181 -7.00 -6.02 -13.72
C TYR A 181 -7.46 -6.46 -12.36
N ASN A 182 -7.87 -5.53 -11.51
CA ASN A 182 -8.47 -5.91 -10.25
C ASN A 182 -9.70 -5.07 -9.93
N ILE A 183 -10.68 -5.70 -9.30
CA ILE A 183 -11.86 -5.07 -8.72
C ILE A 183 -12.00 -5.55 -7.28
N GLY A 184 -12.25 -4.61 -6.38
CA GLY A 184 -12.36 -4.93 -4.97
C GLY A 184 -13.40 -4.07 -4.25
N ILE A 185 -13.93 -4.64 -3.18
CA ILE A 185 -14.81 -3.95 -2.24
C ILE A 185 -14.18 -4.05 -0.87
N SER A 186 -14.02 -2.92 -0.20
CA SER A 186 -13.66 -2.85 1.21
C SER A 186 -14.82 -2.28 2.02
N SER A 187 -15.10 -2.88 3.18
CA SER A 187 -16.24 -2.51 4.02
C SER A 187 -15.79 -2.38 5.47
N ILE A 188 -16.12 -1.28 6.12
CA ILE A 188 -15.92 -1.12 7.56
C ILE A 188 -17.09 -1.81 8.26
N ILE A 189 -16.82 -2.89 8.96
CA ILE A 189 -17.81 -3.70 9.66
C ILE A 189 -17.91 -3.38 11.15
N HIS A 190 -16.90 -2.76 11.71
CA HIS A 190 -16.89 -2.29 13.08
C HIS A 190 -16.04 -1.02 13.21
N ARG A 191 -16.55 -0.08 13.98
CA ARG A 191 -15.85 1.15 14.35
C ARG A 191 -16.24 1.56 15.76
N ASP A 192 -15.24 1.79 16.59
CA ASP A 192 -15.39 2.46 17.87
C ASP A 192 -14.37 3.62 17.99
N ARG A 193 -14.29 4.26 19.15
CA ARG A 193 -13.37 5.39 19.39
C ARG A 193 -11.90 5.04 19.16
N LEU A 194 -11.50 3.81 19.44
CA LEU A 194 -10.11 3.37 19.45
C LEU A 194 -9.80 2.39 18.34
N SER A 195 -10.80 1.70 17.79
CA SER A 195 -10.58 0.63 16.83
C SER A 195 -11.48 0.73 15.59
N LYS A 196 -10.96 0.14 14.51
CA LYS A 196 -11.66 0.00 13.24
C LYS A 196 -11.35 -1.37 12.65
N THR A 197 -12.40 -2.12 12.28
CA THR A 197 -12.29 -3.40 11.58
C THR A 197 -12.90 -3.27 10.20
N SER A 198 -12.19 -3.69 9.19
CA SER A 198 -12.68 -3.72 7.81
C SER A 198 -12.47 -5.10 7.19
N THR A 199 -13.37 -5.46 6.30
CA THR A 199 -13.25 -6.61 5.40
C THR A 199 -12.93 -6.13 4.00
N ASN A 200 -12.29 -6.98 3.23
CA ASN A 200 -12.04 -6.74 1.80
C ASN A 200 -12.26 -8.02 1.01
N ILE A 201 -12.88 -7.86 -0.15
CA ILE A 201 -13.01 -8.90 -1.17
C ILE A 201 -12.39 -8.34 -2.44
N LEU A 202 -11.54 -9.14 -3.09
CA LEU A 202 -10.82 -8.74 -4.30
C LEU A 202 -10.88 -9.87 -5.32
N TYR A 203 -11.17 -9.51 -6.57
CA TYR A 203 -10.89 -10.31 -7.74
C TYR A 203 -9.75 -9.68 -8.52
N GLU A 204 -8.78 -10.48 -8.96
CA GLU A 204 -7.65 -10.04 -9.78
C GLU A 204 -7.42 -11.02 -10.92
N HIS A 205 -7.23 -10.46 -12.12
CA HIS A 205 -6.88 -11.17 -13.34
C HIS A 205 -5.50 -10.74 -13.81
N ASP A 206 -4.56 -11.67 -13.88
CA ASP A 206 -3.20 -11.47 -14.36
C ASP A 206 -2.95 -12.21 -15.66
N ASN A 207 -2.37 -11.52 -16.63
CA ASN A 207 -1.91 -12.10 -17.89
C ASN A 207 -0.47 -11.64 -18.16
N PHE A 208 0.48 -12.56 -18.08
CA PHE A 208 1.90 -12.30 -18.30
C PHE A 208 2.48 -13.18 -19.38
N SER A 209 3.25 -12.59 -20.27
CA SER A 209 3.99 -13.27 -21.32
C SER A 209 5.47 -12.89 -21.28
N ASN A 210 6.33 -13.90 -21.24
CA ASN A 210 7.79 -13.73 -21.21
C ASN A 210 8.42 -14.40 -22.43
N TYR A 211 9.51 -13.82 -22.92
CA TYR A 211 10.20 -14.22 -24.15
C TYR A 211 11.71 -14.23 -23.94
N ILE A 212 12.42 -15.22 -24.50
CA ILE A 212 13.85 -15.22 -24.70
C ILE A 212 14.14 -15.37 -26.20
N ALA A 213 14.97 -14.48 -26.77
CA ALA A 213 15.26 -14.43 -28.19
C ALA A 213 13.99 -14.46 -29.05
N ASP A 214 12.95 -13.70 -28.63
CA ASP A 214 11.61 -13.61 -29.22
C ASP A 214 10.76 -14.90 -29.19
N ASN A 215 11.28 -15.99 -28.61
CA ASN A 215 10.50 -17.21 -28.35
C ASN A 215 9.79 -17.11 -27.00
N ARG A 216 8.49 -17.42 -27.00
CA ARG A 216 7.69 -17.39 -25.77
C ARG A 216 8.15 -18.45 -24.79
N LEU A 217 8.35 -18.04 -23.54
CA LEU A 217 8.68 -18.94 -22.45
C LEU A 217 7.40 -19.39 -21.73
N GLU A 218 6.91 -20.56 -22.09
CA GLU A 218 5.68 -21.10 -21.51
C GLU A 218 5.79 -21.32 -20.00
N ILE A 219 6.99 -21.68 -19.51
CA ILE A 219 7.26 -21.93 -18.09
C ILE A 219 7.09 -20.69 -17.18
N SER A 220 7.23 -19.48 -17.75
CA SER A 220 7.14 -18.21 -17.02
C SER A 220 6.03 -17.30 -17.53
N SER A 221 5.28 -17.74 -18.56
CA SER A 221 4.07 -17.09 -19.02
C SER A 221 2.86 -17.71 -18.33
N TYR A 222 1.90 -16.90 -17.91
CA TYR A 222 0.74 -17.38 -17.16
C TYR A 222 -0.48 -16.47 -17.29
N ILE A 223 -1.65 -17.06 -17.10
CA ILE A 223 -2.92 -16.37 -16.92
C ILE A 223 -3.48 -16.87 -15.61
N ILE A 224 -3.62 -15.98 -14.64
CA ILE A 224 -4.05 -16.34 -13.28
C ILE A 224 -5.23 -15.47 -12.88
N ASP A 225 -6.32 -16.12 -12.45
CA ASP A 225 -7.41 -15.48 -11.72
C ASP A 225 -7.25 -15.73 -10.23
N LYS A 226 -7.45 -14.67 -9.44
CA LYS A 226 -7.35 -14.74 -7.98
C LYS A 226 -8.59 -14.14 -7.33
N PHE A 227 -9.06 -14.83 -6.30
CA PHE A 227 -10.09 -14.36 -5.39
C PHE A 227 -9.49 -14.24 -4.00
N ALA A 228 -9.58 -13.07 -3.41
CA ALA A 228 -9.06 -12.83 -2.08
C ALA A 228 -10.16 -12.31 -1.15
N ALA A 229 -10.19 -12.81 0.07
CA ALA A 229 -11.01 -12.28 1.15
C ALA A 229 -10.12 -12.02 2.38
N GLY A 230 -10.29 -10.86 3.01
CA GLY A 230 -9.44 -10.47 4.12
C GLY A 230 -10.15 -9.66 5.18
N VAL A 231 -9.52 -9.60 6.35
CA VAL A 231 -9.93 -8.78 7.49
C VAL A 231 -8.71 -7.97 7.93
N ASN A 232 -8.95 -6.68 8.19
CA ASN A 232 -7.97 -5.79 8.77
C ASN A 232 -8.55 -5.17 10.04
N HIS A 233 -7.79 -5.19 11.11
CA HIS A 233 -8.13 -4.56 12.38
C HIS A 233 -7.05 -3.54 12.76
N GLN A 234 -7.46 -2.33 13.06
CA GLN A 234 -6.57 -1.27 13.54
C GLN A 234 -7.05 -0.79 14.90
N ARG A 235 -6.12 -0.65 15.85
CA ARG A 235 -6.39 -0.15 17.19
C ARG A 235 -5.43 0.96 17.58
N ARG A 236 -5.97 2.06 18.07
CA ARG A 236 -5.20 3.15 18.68
C ARG A 236 -5.00 2.84 20.16
N LEU A 237 -3.77 2.94 20.61
CA LEU A 237 -3.37 2.83 22.01
C LEU A 237 -2.70 4.14 22.40
N ALA A 238 -2.45 4.36 23.69
CA ALA A 238 -1.79 5.60 24.15
C ALA A 238 -0.44 5.81 23.42
N GLY A 239 -0.39 6.81 22.52
CA GLY A 239 0.80 7.15 21.72
C GLY A 239 1.20 6.12 20.67
N SER A 240 0.36 5.11 20.38
CA SER A 240 0.68 4.10 19.38
C SER A 240 -0.53 3.64 18.56
N VAL A 241 -0.25 3.04 17.42
CA VAL A 241 -1.24 2.43 16.53
C VAL A 241 -0.79 1.01 16.20
N LEU A 242 -1.66 0.04 16.45
CA LEU A 242 -1.47 -1.36 16.09
C LEU A 242 -2.40 -1.70 14.92
N GLY A 243 -1.87 -2.36 13.88
CA GLY A 243 -2.63 -2.87 12.75
C GLY A 243 -2.36 -4.35 12.54
N ILE A 244 -3.40 -5.14 12.29
CA ILE A 244 -3.33 -6.57 11.98
C ILE A 244 -4.17 -6.80 10.72
N GLY A 245 -3.64 -7.53 9.75
CA GLY A 245 -4.34 -7.93 8.55
C GLY A 245 -4.08 -9.39 8.22
N ILE A 246 -5.11 -10.08 7.79
CA ILE A 246 -5.05 -11.45 7.29
C ILE A 246 -5.92 -11.52 6.04
N SER A 247 -5.41 -12.14 4.98
CA SER A 247 -6.18 -12.42 3.77
C SER A 247 -5.92 -13.82 3.26
N TYR A 248 -6.98 -14.50 2.89
CA TYR A 248 -6.97 -15.76 2.19
C TYR A 248 -7.10 -15.52 0.70
N VAL A 249 -6.26 -16.17 -0.10
CA VAL A 249 -6.24 -16.04 -1.55
C VAL A 249 -6.41 -17.42 -2.16
N TYR A 250 -7.38 -17.55 -3.05
CA TYR A 250 -7.54 -18.69 -3.94
C TYR A 250 -7.20 -18.26 -5.36
N GLY A 251 -6.31 -19.00 -6.04
CA GLY A 251 -5.87 -18.70 -7.39
C GLY A 251 -6.02 -19.87 -8.33
N ILE A 252 -6.34 -19.58 -9.60
CA ILE A 252 -6.44 -20.52 -10.70
C ILE A 252 -5.52 -20.05 -11.81
N ASN A 253 -4.51 -20.86 -12.14
CA ASN A 253 -3.64 -20.65 -13.30
C ASN A 253 -4.16 -21.48 -14.49
N TYR A 254 -4.66 -20.79 -15.49
CA TYR A 254 -5.20 -21.43 -16.70
C TYR A 254 -4.12 -21.92 -17.67
N HIS A 255 -2.90 -21.39 -17.52
CA HIS A 255 -1.78 -21.80 -18.35
C HIS A 255 -1.11 -23.05 -17.77
N TYR A 256 -1.68 -24.21 -18.06
CA TYR A 256 -1.22 -25.50 -17.55
C TYR A 256 -0.28 -26.20 -18.54
N LEU A 257 0.99 -26.29 -18.18
CA LEU A 257 1.97 -27.01 -18.98
C LEU A 257 1.89 -28.52 -18.71
N LYS A 258 1.59 -29.30 -19.73
CA LYS A 258 1.53 -30.79 -19.64
C LYS A 258 2.91 -31.39 -19.41
N ASN A 259 3.97 -30.85 -20.03
CA ASN A 259 5.33 -31.38 -20.00
C ASN A 259 6.29 -30.38 -19.34
N PHE A 260 6.58 -30.54 -18.05
CA PHE A 260 7.47 -29.66 -17.28
C PHE A 260 8.88 -30.25 -17.09
N GLY A 261 9.17 -31.42 -17.71
CA GLY A 261 10.43 -32.14 -17.48
C GLY A 261 10.61 -32.56 -16.01
N SER A 262 11.84 -32.60 -15.54
CA SER A 262 12.19 -32.96 -14.16
C SER A 262 11.99 -31.84 -13.13
N PHE A 263 11.55 -30.65 -13.54
CA PHE A 263 11.31 -29.54 -12.64
C PHE A 263 9.97 -29.67 -11.90
N ALA A 264 9.96 -29.31 -10.63
CA ALA A 264 8.74 -29.32 -9.85
C ALA A 264 7.78 -28.24 -10.36
N LYS A 265 6.61 -28.68 -10.79
CA LYS A 265 5.57 -27.88 -11.41
C LYS A 265 4.81 -27.04 -10.38
N PRO A 266 4.50 -25.76 -10.64
CA PRO A 266 3.54 -25.03 -9.85
C PRO A 266 2.16 -25.68 -9.92
N HIS A 267 1.38 -25.57 -8.84
CA HIS A 267 -0.01 -26.02 -8.86
C HIS A 267 -0.84 -25.05 -9.71
N ASN A 268 -1.75 -25.60 -10.51
CA ASN A 268 -2.67 -24.79 -11.31
C ASN A 268 -3.78 -24.14 -10.47
N LYS A 269 -4.15 -24.77 -9.36
CA LYS A 269 -5.01 -24.19 -8.32
C LYS A 269 -4.19 -24.09 -7.05
N PHE A 270 -4.23 -22.95 -6.40
CA PHE A 270 -3.46 -22.74 -5.19
C PHE A 270 -4.23 -21.93 -4.16
N HIS A 271 -3.84 -22.12 -2.92
CA HIS A 271 -4.33 -21.40 -1.77
C HIS A 271 -3.15 -20.79 -1.02
N LYS A 272 -3.28 -19.54 -0.61
CA LYS A 272 -2.29 -18.90 0.25
C LYS A 272 -2.96 -17.97 1.25
N VAL A 273 -2.30 -17.80 2.39
CA VAL A 273 -2.68 -16.83 3.41
C VAL A 273 -1.59 -15.77 3.47
N ASN A 274 -1.97 -14.52 3.25
CA ASN A 274 -1.11 -13.38 3.51
C ASN A 274 -1.46 -12.80 4.87
N TYR A 275 -0.45 -12.38 5.63
CA TYR A 275 -0.63 -11.78 6.94
C TYR A 275 0.33 -10.61 7.13
N ASN A 276 -0.14 -9.61 7.85
CA ASN A 276 0.66 -8.45 8.20
C ASN A 276 0.32 -7.98 9.61
N LEU A 277 1.33 -7.49 10.30
CA LEU A 277 1.23 -6.81 11.59
C LEU A 277 2.02 -5.52 11.49
N SER A 278 1.47 -4.42 11.97
CA SER A 278 2.15 -3.13 12.02
C SER A 278 2.00 -2.49 13.40
N TRP A 279 3.06 -1.92 13.88
CA TRP A 279 3.06 -1.16 15.13
C TRP A 279 3.85 0.12 14.94
N LEU A 280 3.16 1.24 15.11
CA LEU A 280 3.74 2.57 15.14
C LEU A 280 3.62 3.13 16.54
N LYS A 281 4.71 3.58 17.14
CA LYS A 281 4.74 4.31 18.40
C LYS A 281 5.43 5.66 18.21
N VAL A 282 4.73 6.73 18.53
CA VAL A 282 5.29 8.08 18.57
C VAL A 282 5.61 8.41 20.03
N MET A 283 6.84 8.82 20.29
CA MET A 283 7.31 9.18 21.61
C MET A 283 7.38 10.70 21.73
N GLN A 284 6.87 11.23 22.83
CA GLN A 284 7.02 12.65 23.13
C GLN A 284 8.32 12.87 23.89
N MET A 285 9.15 13.78 23.38
CA MET A 285 10.39 14.19 24.05
C MET A 285 10.37 15.70 24.30
N LYS A 286 11.05 16.12 25.36
CA LYS A 286 11.39 17.53 25.60
C LYS A 286 12.89 17.72 25.31
N PRO A 287 13.30 18.76 24.57
CA PRO A 287 12.47 19.78 23.94
C PRO A 287 11.66 19.26 22.74
N ALA A 288 10.51 19.87 22.46
CA ALA A 288 9.52 19.44 21.48
C ALA A 288 9.96 19.60 19.99
N TYR A 289 11.26 19.73 19.73
CA TYR A 289 11.81 19.83 18.36
C TYR A 289 12.05 18.47 17.71
N PHE A 290 12.03 17.41 18.51
CA PHE A 290 12.27 16.06 18.06
C PHE A 290 11.06 15.18 18.36
N ALA A 291 10.69 14.37 17.40
CA ALA A 291 9.60 13.40 17.52
C ALA A 291 10.11 12.00 17.19
N PRO A 292 10.67 11.27 18.17
CA PRO A 292 11.08 9.90 17.93
C PRO A 292 9.89 9.02 17.59
N LYS A 293 10.04 8.20 16.54
CA LYS A 293 9.05 7.22 16.08
C LYS A 293 9.70 5.84 16.06
N PHE A 294 9.03 4.85 16.63
CA PHE A 294 9.37 3.46 16.41
C PHE A 294 8.31 2.83 15.53
N THR A 295 8.75 2.16 14.48
CA THR A 295 7.88 1.40 13.57
C THR A 295 8.38 -0.02 13.49
N SER A 296 7.48 -0.97 13.69
CA SER A 296 7.72 -2.39 13.45
C SER A 296 6.66 -2.91 12.50
N SER A 297 7.08 -3.61 11.45
CA SER A 297 6.17 -4.25 10.52
C SER A 297 6.61 -5.68 10.25
N LEU A 298 5.68 -6.61 10.38
CA LEU A 298 5.81 -7.99 10.01
C LEU A 298 4.91 -8.25 8.82
N SER A 299 5.43 -8.88 7.78
CA SER A 299 4.64 -9.33 6.63
C SER A 299 5.07 -10.71 6.22
N GLY A 300 4.12 -11.51 5.75
CA GLY A 300 4.43 -12.85 5.33
C GLY A 300 3.32 -13.50 4.52
N GLN A 301 3.68 -14.65 3.96
CA GLN A 301 2.85 -15.51 3.14
C GLN A 301 3.05 -16.95 3.57
N PHE A 302 1.95 -17.68 3.66
CA PHE A 302 1.95 -19.12 3.91
C PHE A 302 1.11 -19.86 2.88
N THR A 303 1.63 -20.96 2.37
CA THR A 303 0.93 -21.91 1.52
C THR A 303 1.50 -23.31 1.75
N SER A 304 0.70 -24.34 1.49
CA SER A 304 1.16 -25.74 1.43
C SER A 304 1.52 -26.18 0.00
N GLN A 305 1.46 -25.25 -0.96
CA GLN A 305 1.57 -25.57 -2.39
C GLN A 305 2.74 -24.82 -3.01
N ARG A 306 3.28 -25.39 -4.09
CA ARG A 306 4.24 -24.68 -4.93
C ARG A 306 3.52 -23.69 -5.81
N LEU A 307 3.97 -22.44 -5.74
CA LEU A 307 3.38 -21.31 -6.45
C LEU A 307 4.11 -21.01 -7.78
N ALA A 308 3.40 -20.39 -8.71
CA ALA A 308 4.02 -19.71 -9.84
C ALA A 308 4.95 -18.58 -9.35
N GLY A 309 5.98 -18.24 -10.12
CA GLY A 309 6.98 -17.26 -9.70
C GLY A 309 6.41 -15.90 -9.32
N SER A 310 5.33 -15.46 -9.99
CA SER A 310 4.62 -14.22 -9.67
C SER A 310 3.89 -14.21 -8.33
N GLU A 311 3.51 -15.39 -7.84
CA GLU A 311 2.73 -15.56 -6.62
C GLU A 311 3.59 -15.75 -5.37
N LYS A 312 4.90 -15.87 -5.55
CA LYS A 312 5.87 -16.06 -4.48
C LYS A 312 6.15 -14.74 -3.73
N VAL A 313 6.40 -14.84 -2.45
CA VAL A 313 6.85 -13.71 -1.65
C VAL A 313 8.33 -13.44 -1.90
N THR A 314 8.69 -12.16 -2.06
CA THR A 314 10.07 -11.73 -2.27
C THR A 314 10.70 -11.32 -0.93
N ILE A 315 11.80 -11.99 -0.57
CA ILE A 315 12.62 -11.68 0.60
C ILE A 315 13.96 -11.09 0.10
N GLY A 316 14.28 -9.89 0.52
CA GLY A 316 15.39 -9.07 0.01
C GLY A 316 14.87 -7.84 -0.73
N GLY A 317 15.75 -6.88 -0.98
CA GLY A 317 15.42 -5.62 -1.63
C GLY A 317 14.89 -4.55 -0.68
N ILE A 318 14.54 -3.41 -1.26
CA ILE A 318 14.13 -2.22 -0.49
C ILE A 318 12.82 -2.42 0.31
N SER A 319 11.93 -3.28 -0.18
CA SER A 319 10.61 -3.48 0.41
C SER A 319 10.58 -4.48 1.57
N SER A 320 11.59 -5.35 1.71
CA SER A 320 11.62 -6.38 2.76
C SER A 320 12.90 -6.36 3.59
N ILE A 321 14.04 -6.81 3.07
CA ILE A 321 15.32 -6.80 3.78
C ILE A 321 16.29 -5.88 3.05
N ARG A 322 16.58 -4.71 3.62
CA ARG A 322 17.48 -3.71 3.03
C ARG A 322 18.93 -4.22 3.00
N GLY A 323 19.68 -3.79 1.98
CA GLY A 323 21.05 -4.24 1.75
C GLY A 323 21.19 -5.44 0.82
N TYR A 324 20.10 -5.85 0.13
CA TYR A 324 20.07 -6.93 -0.87
C TYR A 324 19.37 -6.47 -2.15
N LYS A 325 19.80 -5.35 -2.74
CA LYS A 325 19.13 -4.71 -3.89
C LYS A 325 18.96 -5.64 -5.10
N GLU A 326 20.00 -6.42 -5.41
CA GLU A 326 20.06 -7.32 -6.57
C GLU A 326 19.95 -8.81 -6.17
N GLN A 327 19.87 -9.08 -4.89
CA GLN A 327 19.93 -10.42 -4.34
C GLN A 327 18.68 -10.72 -3.54
N VAL A 328 17.61 -11.03 -4.26
CA VAL A 328 16.32 -11.34 -3.66
C VAL A 328 16.01 -12.84 -3.79
N GLU A 329 15.28 -13.37 -2.82
CA GLU A 329 14.74 -14.72 -2.83
C GLU A 329 13.24 -14.69 -3.01
N ASN A 330 12.74 -15.38 -4.04
CA ASN A 330 11.31 -15.54 -4.29
C ASN A 330 10.86 -16.90 -3.74
N SER A 331 10.04 -16.90 -2.73
CA SER A 331 9.69 -18.09 -1.95
C SER A 331 8.19 -18.35 -1.90
N ASP A 332 7.83 -19.65 -1.84
CA ASP A 332 6.44 -20.09 -1.64
C ASP A 332 5.95 -19.62 -0.26
N ASN A 333 6.78 -19.80 0.77
CA ASN A 333 6.55 -19.34 2.13
C ASN A 333 7.62 -18.34 2.55
N GLY A 334 7.22 -17.26 3.19
CA GLY A 334 8.15 -16.27 3.67
C GLY A 334 7.54 -15.35 4.71
N LEU A 335 8.42 -14.86 5.56
CA LEU A 335 8.11 -13.91 6.62
C LEU A 335 9.27 -12.94 6.75
N TYR A 336 8.98 -11.67 6.86
CA TYR A 336 9.98 -10.68 7.24
C TYR A 336 9.45 -9.68 8.25
N VAL A 337 10.36 -9.20 9.08
CA VAL A 337 10.13 -8.15 10.06
C VAL A 337 11.06 -7.00 9.76
N ARG A 338 10.51 -5.80 9.68
CA ARG A 338 11.25 -4.55 9.57
C ARG A 338 11.03 -3.74 10.81
N ASN A 339 12.12 -3.35 11.46
CA ASN A 339 12.09 -2.47 12.61
C ASN A 339 12.84 -1.19 12.28
N GLU A 340 12.29 -0.07 12.66
CA GLU A 340 12.85 1.23 12.36
C GLU A 340 12.64 2.20 13.52
N LEU A 341 13.73 2.83 13.93
CA LEU A 341 13.71 3.97 14.84
C LEU A 341 14.03 5.21 14.04
N ALA A 342 13.11 6.16 14.01
CA ALA A 342 13.26 7.43 13.32
C ALA A 342 13.21 8.59 14.29
N LEU A 343 13.99 9.62 14.02
CA LEU A 343 13.99 10.89 14.73
C LEU A 343 13.49 11.97 13.76
N GLY A 344 12.26 12.40 13.96
CA GLY A 344 11.64 13.46 13.18
C GLY A 344 12.07 14.85 13.68
N PHE A 345 12.23 15.77 12.73
CA PHE A 345 12.56 17.18 12.99
C PHE A 345 11.33 18.05 12.74
N ILE A 346 11.00 18.91 13.68
CA ILE A 346 9.89 19.86 13.55
C ILE A 346 10.48 21.20 13.10
N HIS A 347 10.16 21.59 11.87
CA HIS A 347 10.57 22.87 11.31
C HIS A 347 9.69 24.00 11.87
N LYS A 348 10.31 25.05 12.39
CA LYS A 348 9.59 26.23 12.93
C LYS A 348 9.23 27.23 11.85
N ASP A 349 10.07 27.34 10.84
CA ASP A 349 9.85 28.25 9.73
C ASP A 349 8.73 27.75 8.81
N LYS A 350 7.76 28.62 8.51
CA LYS A 350 6.57 28.28 7.73
C LYS A 350 6.94 27.85 6.29
N THR A 351 7.90 28.53 5.68
CA THR A 351 8.35 28.25 4.32
C THR A 351 9.07 26.90 4.26
N THR A 352 10.00 26.64 5.19
CA THR A 352 10.68 25.36 5.30
C THR A 352 9.70 24.23 5.55
N ASN A 353 8.70 24.44 6.40
CA ASN A 353 7.69 23.43 6.70
C ASN A 353 6.75 23.14 5.52
N GLN A 354 6.52 24.09 4.61
CA GLN A 354 5.79 23.83 3.36
C GLN A 354 6.57 22.95 2.39
N ILE A 355 7.88 23.10 2.37
CA ILE A 355 8.78 22.34 1.47
C ILE A 355 9.13 20.99 2.08
N LEU A 356 9.46 20.97 3.38
CA LEU A 356 9.97 19.81 4.12
C LEU A 356 9.13 19.60 5.40
N GLU A 357 7.95 18.99 5.27
CA GLU A 357 7.00 18.88 6.40
C GLU A 357 7.35 17.76 7.39
N ASP A 358 7.92 16.66 6.95
CA ASP A 358 8.14 15.45 7.77
C ASP A 358 9.52 14.86 7.49
N THR A 359 10.55 15.62 7.87
CA THR A 359 11.96 15.20 7.71
C THR A 359 12.40 14.37 8.92
N GLU A 360 13.03 13.23 8.68
CA GLU A 360 13.50 12.33 9.73
C GLU A 360 14.80 11.61 9.36
N LEU A 361 15.65 11.41 10.35
CA LEU A 361 16.76 10.45 10.29
C LEU A 361 16.25 9.10 10.82
N PHE A 362 16.67 8.00 10.23
CA PHE A 362 16.27 6.69 10.69
C PHE A 362 17.38 5.66 10.67
N VAL A 363 17.26 4.67 11.56
CA VAL A 363 18.01 3.44 11.55
C VAL A 363 17.05 2.28 11.51
N GLY A 364 17.39 1.21 10.79
CA GLY A 364 16.53 0.06 10.63
C GLY A 364 17.28 -1.25 10.71
N ILE A 365 16.58 -2.27 11.25
CA ILE A 365 17.05 -3.66 11.31
C ILE A 365 15.94 -4.53 10.72
N ASP A 366 16.30 -5.30 9.71
CA ASP A 366 15.38 -6.16 8.97
C ASP A 366 15.82 -7.61 9.08
N VAL A 367 14.86 -8.51 9.29
CA VAL A 367 15.10 -9.96 9.36
C VAL A 367 14.00 -10.68 8.60
N GLY A 368 14.36 -11.68 7.81
CA GLY A 368 13.41 -12.48 7.06
C GLY A 368 13.80 -13.95 6.98
N ARG A 369 12.77 -14.78 6.87
CA ARG A 369 12.91 -16.22 6.60
C ARG A 369 12.11 -16.60 5.38
N PHE A 370 12.58 -17.61 4.67
CA PHE A 370 11.93 -18.11 3.49
C PHE A 370 12.00 -19.64 3.41
N ALA A 371 11.04 -20.23 2.71
CA ALA A 371 11.01 -21.66 2.44
C ALA A 371 10.35 -21.92 1.08
N ASN A 372 11.04 -22.67 0.24
CA ASN A 372 10.55 -23.11 -1.06
C ASN A 372 10.25 -24.62 -1.05
N TYR A 373 9.15 -25.02 -1.67
CA TYR A 373 8.88 -26.40 -1.96
C TYR A 373 9.66 -26.83 -3.20
N ASP A 374 10.65 -27.70 -3.02
CA ASP A 374 11.34 -28.39 -4.11
C ASP A 374 10.93 -29.85 -4.15
N THR A 375 11.12 -30.52 -5.30
CA THR A 375 10.74 -31.93 -5.53
C THR A 375 11.43 -32.91 -4.60
N LYS A 376 12.60 -32.54 -4.03
CA LYS A 376 13.42 -33.45 -3.22
C LYS A 376 13.74 -32.93 -1.82
N LYS A 377 13.73 -31.63 -1.58
CA LYS A 377 14.03 -31.02 -0.28
C LYS A 377 13.39 -29.65 -0.16
N GLU A 378 12.87 -29.34 1.02
CA GLU A 378 12.48 -27.98 1.37
C GLU A 378 13.75 -27.11 1.52
N VAL A 379 13.86 -26.07 0.71
CA VAL A 379 14.96 -25.11 0.77
C VAL A 379 14.58 -23.99 1.72
N LYS A 380 15.18 -23.96 2.90
CA LYS A 380 14.93 -22.94 3.94
C LYS A 380 16.14 -22.03 4.12
N GLY A 381 15.86 -20.74 4.25
CA GLY A 381 16.91 -19.76 4.50
C GLY A 381 16.45 -18.60 5.38
N MET A 382 17.42 -17.79 5.75
CA MET A 382 17.23 -16.58 6.54
C MET A 382 18.10 -15.47 5.96
N MET A 383 17.61 -14.24 5.97
CA MET A 383 18.33 -13.03 5.60
C MET A 383 18.17 -11.98 6.69
N SER A 384 19.20 -11.17 6.91
CA SER A 384 19.14 -10.01 7.79
C SER A 384 19.95 -8.85 7.24
N GLY A 385 19.51 -7.64 7.49
CA GLY A 385 20.13 -6.42 7.01
C GLY A 385 19.89 -5.25 7.96
N VAL A 386 20.71 -4.23 7.81
CA VAL A 386 20.58 -2.95 8.51
C VAL A 386 20.50 -1.83 7.49
N ALA A 387 19.87 -0.72 7.88
CA ALA A 387 19.81 0.48 7.07
C ALA A 387 19.95 1.72 7.94
N PHE A 388 20.52 2.76 7.36
CA PHE A 388 20.59 4.11 7.93
C PHE A 388 20.25 5.11 6.84
N GLY A 389 19.47 6.13 7.13
CA GLY A 389 19.08 7.11 6.13
C GLY A 389 18.41 8.34 6.67
N ILE A 390 18.12 9.22 5.74
CA ILE A 390 17.34 10.43 5.93
C ILE A 390 16.21 10.44 4.90
N ARG A 391 15.03 10.91 5.31
CA ARG A 391 13.90 11.07 4.39
C ARG A 391 13.03 12.25 4.79
N ASN A 392 12.31 12.77 3.81
CA ASN A 392 11.20 13.69 3.99
C ASN A 392 9.95 13.11 3.32
N ASN A 393 8.91 12.87 4.10
CA ASN A 393 7.73 12.12 3.64
C ASN A 393 6.60 13.04 3.16
N LYS A 394 6.63 14.33 3.52
CA LYS A 394 5.57 15.29 3.23
C LYS A 394 6.15 16.64 2.79
N GLY A 395 5.26 17.50 2.29
CA GLY A 395 5.60 18.80 1.74
C GLY A 395 5.74 18.76 0.23
N LEU A 396 6.21 19.87 -0.34
CA LEU A 396 6.41 20.02 -1.77
C LEU A 396 7.47 19.05 -2.31
N VAL A 397 8.55 18.85 -1.56
CA VAL A 397 9.67 17.98 -1.93
C VAL A 397 9.67 16.75 -1.04
N ARG A 398 9.57 15.57 -1.62
CA ARG A 398 9.78 14.29 -0.95
C ARG A 398 11.12 13.71 -1.37
N PHE A 399 11.88 13.19 -0.42
CA PHE A 399 13.12 12.49 -0.74
C PHE A 399 13.40 11.38 0.29
N GLU A 400 14.17 10.41 -0.13
CA GLU A 400 14.80 9.42 0.73
C GLU A 400 16.22 9.15 0.21
N ALA A 401 17.18 9.12 1.12
CA ALA A 401 18.53 8.66 0.86
C ALA A 401 18.93 7.73 1.99
N MET A 402 19.32 6.48 1.66
CA MET A 402 19.74 5.52 2.67
C MET A 402 20.83 4.59 2.16
N ILE A 403 21.62 4.10 3.10
CA ILE A 403 22.57 3.02 2.93
C ILE A 403 22.03 1.80 3.64
N GLY A 404 21.92 0.68 2.92
CA GLY A 404 21.56 -0.61 3.46
C GLY A 404 22.72 -1.59 3.34
N LYS A 405 22.92 -2.43 4.35
CA LYS A 405 23.94 -3.48 4.36
C LYS A 405 23.34 -4.81 4.75
N GLY A 406 23.48 -5.82 3.90
CA GLY A 406 23.19 -7.20 4.24
C GLY A 406 24.19 -7.71 5.28
N ILE A 407 23.70 -8.30 6.37
CA ILE A 407 24.54 -8.83 7.46
C ILE A 407 24.75 -10.33 7.25
N LYS A 408 23.68 -11.08 7.09
CA LYS A 408 23.71 -12.53 7.00
C LYS A 408 22.63 -13.02 6.04
N ALA A 409 23.01 -13.92 5.16
CA ALA A 409 22.06 -14.68 4.36
C ALA A 409 22.54 -16.11 4.15
N LYS A 410 21.61 -17.05 4.11
CA LYS A 410 21.87 -18.43 3.73
C LYS A 410 21.75 -18.52 2.20
N TYR A 411 22.75 -19.12 1.56
CA TYR A 411 22.85 -19.28 0.09
C TYR A 411 23.19 -18.00 -0.71
N ILE A 412 23.18 -16.84 -0.11
CA ILE A 412 23.47 -15.56 -0.77
C ILE A 412 24.59 -14.89 0.03
N LYS A 413 25.69 -14.49 -0.64
CA LYS A 413 26.72 -13.66 0.00
C LYS A 413 26.29 -12.19 -0.10
N PRO A 414 26.17 -11.46 1.02
CA PRO A 414 25.91 -10.04 0.97
C PRO A 414 27.00 -9.31 0.18
N LYS A 415 26.61 -8.44 -0.74
CA LYS A 415 27.53 -7.65 -1.57
C LYS A 415 27.68 -6.25 -0.99
N GLY A 416 28.56 -6.07 0.00
CA GLY A 416 28.88 -4.74 0.51
C GLY A 416 27.67 -3.92 0.97
N SER A 417 27.78 -2.58 0.92
CA SER A 417 26.69 -1.66 1.20
C SER A 417 25.99 -1.23 -0.08
N GLU A 418 24.68 -1.14 -0.05
CA GLU A 418 23.84 -0.72 -1.17
C GLU A 418 23.24 0.67 -0.87
N PHE A 419 23.36 1.56 -1.85
CA PHE A 419 22.79 2.90 -1.76
C PHE A 419 21.43 2.95 -2.45
N TYR A 420 20.47 3.58 -1.77
CA TYR A 420 19.12 3.81 -2.27
C TYR A 420 18.81 5.30 -2.19
N PHE A 421 18.18 5.82 -3.23
CA PHE A 421 17.67 7.19 -3.19
C PHE A 421 16.36 7.31 -3.95
N SER A 422 15.55 8.25 -3.54
CA SER A 422 14.41 8.77 -4.29
C SER A 422 14.28 10.26 -4.03
N ILE A 423 13.83 11.00 -5.03
CA ILE A 423 13.46 12.41 -4.92
C ILE A 423 12.23 12.66 -5.78
N GLY A 424 11.30 13.42 -5.28
CA GLY A 424 10.07 13.76 -5.99
C GLY A 424 9.49 15.08 -5.54
N ILE A 425 8.61 15.62 -6.38
CA ILE A 425 7.89 16.86 -6.18
C ILE A 425 6.40 16.56 -6.27
N ASP A 426 5.64 17.10 -5.34
CA ASP A 426 4.17 17.06 -5.30
C ASP A 426 3.61 18.46 -5.55
N ILE A 427 2.77 18.62 -6.58
CA ILE A 427 2.18 19.89 -7.01
C ILE A 427 0.66 19.84 -6.85
#